data_f869de32974e7718812c7b293ae9c426
#
_entry.id   f869de32974e7718812c7b293ae9c426
#
_cell.length_a   1.000
_cell.length_b   1.000
_cell.length_c   1.000
_cell.angle_alpha   90.00
_cell.angle_beta   90.00
_cell.angle_gamma   90.00
#
_symmetry.space_group_name_H-M   'P 1'
#
loop_
_entity.id
_entity.type
_entity.pdbx_description
1 polymer ?
#
loop_
_entity_poly.entity_id
_entity_poly.type
_entity_poly.pdbx_seq_one_letter_code
_entity_poly.pdbx_strand_id
1 'polypeptide(L)'
;QILITAKKQLGTPYVWAGSSPDGFDCSGFTSYVMSKNGSKLPRRAVDQYNDAPKVKVKNAQKGDLVFFDNGSGVSHVGIVVSEKGSPLMMIHSSSSKGVIITDVTKSAYWTKRLKGFGTYVD
;
A
#
# COMPACT_ATOMS: atom_id res chain seq x y z
N GLN A 1 9.92 0.22 -12.31
CA GLN A 1 9.84 1.09 -11.14
C GLN A 1 8.49 1.00 -10.47
N ILE A 2 8.53 0.79 -9.20
CA ILE A 2 7.31 0.58 -8.40
C ILE A 2 6.39 1.79 -8.49
N LEU A 3 6.91 3.01 -8.27
CA LEU A 3 6.06 4.19 -8.26
C LEU A 3 5.51 4.54 -9.64
N ILE A 4 6.29 4.31 -10.69
CA ILE A 4 5.80 4.55 -12.05
C ILE A 4 4.63 3.61 -12.34
N THR A 5 4.79 2.34 -12.03
CA THR A 5 3.73 1.34 -12.23
C THR A 5 2.48 1.70 -11.43
N ALA A 6 2.67 2.05 -10.15
CA ALA A 6 1.57 2.40 -9.26
C ALA A 6 0.80 3.63 -9.75
N LYS A 7 1.52 4.67 -10.15
CA LYS A 7 0.88 5.94 -10.57
C LYS A 7 0.11 5.80 -11.87
N LYS A 8 0.49 4.85 -12.74
CA LYS A 8 -0.29 4.57 -13.95
C LYS A 8 -1.69 4.07 -13.64
N GLN A 9 -1.91 3.56 -12.43
CA GLN A 9 -3.20 3.03 -12.03
C GLN A 9 -4.08 4.04 -11.29
N LEU A 10 -3.62 5.29 -11.13
CA LEU A 10 -4.44 6.33 -10.48
C LEU A 10 -5.80 6.42 -11.16
N GLY A 11 -6.85 6.43 -10.36
CA GLY A 11 -8.23 6.50 -10.87
C GLY A 11 -8.88 5.14 -11.14
N THR A 12 -8.14 4.04 -11.11
CA THR A 12 -8.73 2.71 -11.26
C THR A 12 -9.71 2.46 -10.11
N PRO A 13 -10.94 1.99 -10.39
CA PRO A 13 -11.93 1.84 -9.33
C PRO A 13 -11.59 0.72 -8.35
N TYR A 14 -12.13 0.85 -7.14
CA TYR A 14 -12.08 -0.24 -6.17
C TYR A 14 -13.07 -1.33 -6.60
N VAL A 15 -12.58 -2.57 -6.63
CA VAL A 15 -13.43 -3.74 -6.88
C VAL A 15 -13.06 -4.78 -5.84
N TRP A 16 -14.05 -5.27 -5.10
CA TRP A 16 -13.83 -6.29 -4.07
C TRP A 16 -13.18 -7.52 -4.72
N ALA A 17 -12.09 -8.01 -4.10
CA ALA A 17 -11.29 -9.12 -4.61
C ALA A 17 -10.60 -8.83 -5.96
N GLY A 18 -10.59 -7.58 -6.41
CA GLY A 18 -9.97 -7.20 -7.68
C GLY A 18 -8.47 -7.14 -7.60
N SER A 19 -7.79 -7.56 -8.69
CA SER A 19 -6.34 -7.57 -8.78
C SER A 19 -5.83 -7.26 -10.18
N SER A 20 -6.61 -6.57 -10.99
CA SER A 20 -6.26 -6.19 -12.36
C SER A 20 -6.60 -4.73 -12.61
N PRO A 21 -6.14 -4.14 -13.74
CA PRO A 21 -6.48 -2.76 -14.07
C PRO A 21 -7.98 -2.48 -14.28
N ASP A 22 -8.82 -3.50 -14.28
CA ASP A 22 -10.28 -3.30 -14.30
C ASP A 22 -10.81 -2.89 -12.92
N GLY A 23 -10.07 -3.16 -11.87
CA GLY A 23 -10.42 -2.77 -10.52
C GLY A 23 -9.53 -3.50 -9.52
N PHE A 24 -9.20 -2.82 -8.42
CA PHE A 24 -8.33 -3.37 -7.39
C PHE A 24 -8.97 -3.26 -6.01
N ASP A 25 -8.80 -4.30 -5.17
CA ASP A 25 -8.88 -4.07 -3.74
C ASP A 25 -7.49 -3.64 -3.26
N CYS A 26 -7.31 -3.40 -1.95
CA CYS A 26 -6.05 -2.81 -1.46
C CYS A 26 -4.84 -3.71 -1.71
N SER A 27 -4.96 -4.98 -1.35
CA SER A 27 -3.84 -5.94 -1.52
C SER A 27 -3.72 -6.43 -2.96
N GLY A 28 -4.80 -6.38 -3.73
CA GLY A 28 -4.75 -6.66 -5.17
C GLY A 28 -3.94 -5.61 -5.91
N PHE A 29 -4.08 -4.34 -5.50
CA PHE A 29 -3.30 -3.26 -6.07
C PHE A 29 -1.81 -3.45 -5.79
N THR A 30 -1.44 -3.67 -4.52
CA THR A 30 -0.02 -3.85 -4.17
C THR A 30 0.56 -5.09 -4.83
N SER A 31 -0.19 -6.20 -4.87
CA SER A 31 0.25 -7.42 -5.55
C SER A 31 0.52 -7.18 -7.03
N TYR A 32 -0.39 -6.47 -7.70
CA TYR A 32 -0.25 -6.16 -9.13
C TYR A 32 1.01 -5.33 -9.38
N VAL A 33 1.16 -4.23 -8.62
CA VAL A 33 2.31 -3.33 -8.82
C VAL A 33 3.63 -4.05 -8.57
N MET A 34 3.70 -4.80 -7.48
CA MET A 34 4.92 -5.51 -7.14
C MET A 34 5.24 -6.63 -8.13
N SER A 35 4.22 -7.32 -8.65
CA SER A 35 4.46 -8.38 -9.63
C SER A 35 5.04 -7.81 -10.93
N LYS A 36 4.63 -6.61 -11.32
CA LYS A 36 5.20 -5.94 -12.49
C LYS A 36 6.65 -5.53 -12.27
N ASN A 37 7.10 -5.51 -11.04
CA ASN A 37 8.46 -5.13 -10.68
C ASN A 37 9.26 -6.33 -10.12
N GLY A 38 8.80 -7.54 -10.39
CA GLY A 38 9.55 -8.75 -10.12
C GLY A 38 9.34 -9.39 -8.74
N SER A 39 8.41 -8.89 -7.94
CA SER A 39 8.14 -9.44 -6.61
C SER A 39 6.74 -10.03 -6.55
N LYS A 40 6.65 -11.28 -6.13
CA LYS A 40 5.36 -11.94 -5.95
C LYS A 40 4.97 -11.87 -4.48
N LEU A 41 3.84 -11.23 -4.20
CA LEU A 41 3.34 -11.04 -2.84
C LEU A 41 2.21 -12.02 -2.55
N PRO A 42 2.00 -12.37 -1.25
CA PRO A 42 0.77 -13.03 -0.84
C PRO A 42 -0.44 -12.18 -1.22
N ARG A 43 -1.60 -12.82 -1.37
CA ARG A 43 -2.78 -12.13 -1.91
C ARG A 43 -3.44 -11.17 -0.93
N ARG A 44 -3.47 -11.51 0.37
CA ARG A 44 -4.18 -10.70 1.36
C ARG A 44 -3.25 -9.74 2.09
N ALA A 45 -3.80 -8.60 2.53
CA ALA A 45 -3.00 -7.58 3.22
C ALA A 45 -2.32 -8.12 4.47
N VAL A 46 -3.02 -8.92 5.27
CA VAL A 46 -2.44 -9.50 6.50
C VAL A 46 -1.28 -10.43 6.16
N ASP A 47 -1.38 -11.18 5.09
CA ASP A 47 -0.32 -12.09 4.69
C ASP A 47 0.87 -11.35 4.11
N GLN A 48 0.63 -10.26 3.39
CA GLN A 48 1.70 -9.38 2.92
C GLN A 48 2.45 -8.78 4.11
N TYR A 49 1.73 -8.36 5.15
CA TYR A 49 2.35 -7.84 6.36
C TYR A 49 3.26 -8.88 7.01
N ASN A 50 2.76 -10.11 7.13
CA ASN A 50 3.54 -11.17 7.78
C ASN A 50 4.74 -11.60 6.95
N ASP A 51 4.65 -11.53 5.62
CA ASP A 51 5.71 -11.96 4.70
C ASP A 51 6.80 -10.91 4.52
N ALA A 52 6.44 -9.64 4.46
CA ALA A 52 7.39 -8.57 4.14
C ALA A 52 8.41 -8.37 5.24
N PRO A 53 9.71 -8.25 4.89
CA PRO A 53 10.71 -7.81 5.88
C PRO A 53 10.29 -6.48 6.47
N LYS A 54 10.33 -6.36 7.79
CA LYS A 54 9.83 -5.17 8.49
C LYS A 54 10.80 -4.00 8.38
N VAL A 55 10.24 -2.80 8.29
CA VAL A 55 10.99 -1.55 8.21
C VAL A 55 10.52 -0.63 9.34
N LYS A 56 11.47 -0.02 10.04
CA LYS A 56 11.11 0.97 11.06
C LYS A 56 10.56 2.22 10.40
N VAL A 57 9.64 2.91 11.09
CA VAL A 57 8.97 4.09 10.54
C VAL A 57 9.96 5.14 10.03
N LYS A 58 11.05 5.36 10.76
CA LYS A 58 12.05 6.35 10.36
C LYS A 58 12.84 5.97 9.10
N ASN A 59 12.79 4.70 8.73
CA ASN A 59 13.51 4.18 7.57
C ASN A 59 12.60 3.92 6.37
N ALA A 60 11.30 4.12 6.53
CA ALA A 60 10.34 3.90 5.45
C ALA A 60 10.59 4.87 4.31
N GLN A 61 10.56 4.36 3.08
CA GLN A 61 10.89 5.16 1.90
C GLN A 61 10.02 4.75 0.72
N LYS A 62 10.11 5.52 -0.36
CA LYS A 62 9.36 5.25 -1.58
C LYS A 62 9.43 3.80 -1.98
N GLY A 63 8.30 3.22 -2.30
CA GLY A 63 8.21 1.83 -2.76
C GLY A 63 7.99 0.82 -1.66
N ASP A 64 8.15 1.22 -0.40
CA ASP A 64 7.84 0.33 0.72
C ASP A 64 6.32 0.20 0.89
N LEU A 65 5.89 -0.86 1.56
CA LEU A 65 4.49 -1.06 1.89
C LEU A 65 4.18 -0.46 3.26
N VAL A 66 3.01 0.14 3.39
CA VAL A 66 2.50 0.66 4.66
C VAL A 66 1.21 -0.09 4.99
N PHE A 67 1.10 -0.56 6.22
CA PHE A 67 0.01 -1.43 6.67
C PHE A 67 -0.81 -0.78 7.76
N PHE A 68 -2.10 -1.09 7.76
CA PHE A 68 -3.07 -0.53 8.72
C PHE A 68 -3.91 -1.64 9.33
N ASP A 69 -4.29 -1.45 10.58
CA ASP A 69 -5.01 -2.44 11.38
C ASP A 69 -6.32 -1.79 11.86
N ASN A 70 -7.44 -2.44 11.62
CA ASN A 70 -8.76 -1.91 11.99
C ASN A 70 -9.23 -2.36 13.38
N GLY A 71 -8.35 -2.97 14.17
CA GLY A 71 -8.69 -3.51 15.48
C GLY A 71 -8.89 -5.02 15.47
N SER A 72 -9.07 -5.62 14.31
CA SER A 72 -9.24 -7.07 14.15
C SER A 72 -8.08 -7.71 13.39
N GLY A 73 -7.02 -6.95 13.14
CA GLY A 73 -5.85 -7.39 12.39
C GLY A 73 -5.60 -6.47 11.21
N VAL A 74 -4.51 -6.75 10.48
CA VAL A 74 -4.15 -5.95 9.31
C VAL A 74 -5.23 -6.08 8.24
N SER A 75 -5.80 -4.95 7.84
CA SER A 75 -6.94 -4.91 6.93
C SER A 75 -6.71 -4.03 5.70
N HIS A 76 -5.64 -3.24 5.67
CA HIS A 76 -5.36 -2.35 4.56
C HIS A 76 -3.87 -2.21 4.31
N VAL A 77 -3.50 -1.95 3.06
CA VAL A 77 -2.11 -1.79 2.66
C VAL A 77 -2.03 -0.76 1.53
N GLY A 78 -0.97 0.04 1.55
CA GLY A 78 -0.65 0.98 0.48
C GLY A 78 0.83 0.96 0.19
N ILE A 79 1.24 1.78 -0.79
CA ILE A 79 2.64 1.92 -1.18
C ILE A 79 3.09 3.33 -0.83
N VAL A 80 4.20 3.45 -0.12
CA VAL A 80 4.77 4.74 0.28
C VAL A 80 5.23 5.49 -0.97
N VAL A 81 4.80 6.74 -1.12
CA VAL A 81 5.24 7.60 -2.23
C VAL A 81 6.04 8.81 -1.76
N SER A 82 6.11 9.05 -0.45
CA SER A 82 6.86 10.16 0.13
C SER A 82 8.32 9.83 0.31
N GLU A 83 9.16 10.86 0.30
CA GLU A 83 10.57 10.71 0.59
C GLU A 83 10.78 10.31 2.04
N LYS A 84 11.85 9.58 2.31
CA LYS A 84 12.25 9.24 3.67
C LYS A 84 12.41 10.52 4.49
N GLY A 85 11.78 10.55 5.66
CA GLY A 85 11.84 11.70 6.55
C GLY A 85 10.80 12.80 6.25
N SER A 86 10.07 12.69 5.15
CA SER A 86 8.99 13.62 4.82
C SER A 86 7.66 13.09 5.39
N PRO A 87 6.63 13.95 5.50
CA PRO A 87 5.31 13.48 5.93
C PRO A 87 4.85 12.29 5.08
N LEU A 88 4.32 11.27 5.74
CA LEU A 88 3.97 10.01 5.08
C LEU A 88 2.80 10.19 4.11
N MET A 89 3.04 9.83 2.85
CA MET A 89 2.01 9.77 1.83
C MET A 89 2.02 8.39 1.20
N MET A 90 0.84 7.90 0.84
CA MET A 90 0.71 6.58 0.21
C MET A 90 -0.17 6.62 -1.02
N ILE A 91 0.12 5.73 -1.97
CA ILE A 91 -0.81 5.42 -3.06
C ILE A 91 -1.47 4.08 -2.71
N HIS A 92 -2.79 4.02 -2.80
CA HIS A 92 -3.54 2.83 -2.38
C HIS A 92 -4.89 2.77 -3.07
N SER A 93 -5.50 1.59 -3.08
CA SER A 93 -6.87 1.47 -3.58
C SER A 93 -7.85 1.70 -2.44
N SER A 94 -8.48 2.86 -2.45
CA SER A 94 -9.48 3.27 -1.46
C SER A 94 -10.82 2.66 -1.81
N SER A 95 -11.54 2.13 -0.81
CA SER A 95 -12.83 1.49 -1.05
C SER A 95 -13.88 2.43 -1.63
N SER A 96 -13.75 3.74 -1.37
CA SER A 96 -14.72 4.73 -1.85
C SER A 96 -14.26 5.48 -3.10
N LYS A 97 -12.96 5.55 -3.37
CA LYS A 97 -12.42 6.42 -4.43
C LYS A 97 -11.51 5.71 -5.42
N GLY A 98 -11.22 4.42 -5.20
CA GLY A 98 -10.27 3.70 -6.04
C GLY A 98 -8.83 4.09 -5.73
N VAL A 99 -7.96 3.99 -6.73
CA VAL A 99 -6.53 4.28 -6.54
C VAL A 99 -6.31 5.77 -6.44
N ILE A 100 -5.83 6.20 -5.27
CA ILE A 100 -5.55 7.61 -4.96
C ILE A 100 -4.28 7.74 -4.15
N ILE A 101 -3.76 8.96 -4.08
CA ILE A 101 -2.65 9.30 -3.17
C ILE A 101 -3.25 10.03 -1.97
N THR A 102 -2.91 9.57 -0.78
CA THR A 102 -3.42 10.11 0.48
C THR A 102 -2.27 10.57 1.37
N ASP A 103 -2.40 11.77 1.96
CA ASP A 103 -1.49 12.23 3.00
C ASP A 103 -1.95 11.60 4.32
N VAL A 104 -1.22 10.58 4.76
CA VAL A 104 -1.58 9.81 5.95
C VAL A 104 -1.52 10.69 7.20
N THR A 105 -0.57 11.63 7.25
CA THR A 105 -0.37 12.49 8.42
C THR A 105 -1.54 13.44 8.65
N LYS A 106 -2.31 13.73 7.61
CA LYS A 106 -3.49 14.61 7.71
C LYS A 106 -4.79 13.84 7.89
N SER A 107 -4.71 12.53 8.02
CA SER A 107 -5.89 11.68 8.17
C SER A 107 -5.91 11.04 9.55
N ALA A 108 -6.84 11.47 10.40
CA ALA A 108 -7.02 10.84 11.71
C ALA A 108 -7.39 9.36 11.53
N TYR A 109 -8.17 9.05 10.51
CA TYR A 109 -8.58 7.68 10.21
C TYR A 109 -7.35 6.78 10.00
N TRP A 110 -6.43 7.20 9.13
CA TRP A 110 -5.25 6.37 8.81
C TRP A 110 -4.18 6.40 9.89
N THR A 111 -3.91 7.56 10.51
CA THR A 111 -2.89 7.63 11.57
C THR A 111 -3.25 6.74 12.75
N LYS A 112 -4.53 6.69 13.11
CA LYS A 112 -5.01 5.87 14.21
C LYS A 112 -4.82 4.38 13.92
N ARG A 113 -4.86 3.98 12.65
CA ARG A 113 -4.80 2.58 12.24
C ARG A 113 -3.43 2.12 11.78
N LEU A 114 -2.46 3.02 11.74
CA LEU A 114 -1.12 2.70 11.24
C LEU A 114 -0.49 1.56 12.04
N LYS A 115 -0.15 0.48 11.35
CA LYS A 115 0.42 -0.72 11.97
C LYS A 115 1.93 -0.82 11.79
N GLY A 116 2.42 -0.54 10.61
CA GLY A 116 3.85 -0.67 10.34
C GLY A 116 4.17 -0.68 8.86
N PHE A 117 5.41 -0.99 8.58
CA PHE A 117 5.96 -0.94 7.21
C PHE A 117 6.71 -2.22 6.89
N GLY A 118 6.74 -2.57 5.61
CA GLY A 118 7.54 -3.67 5.12
C GLY A 118 8.14 -3.30 3.77
N THR A 119 9.17 -4.03 3.35
CA THR A 119 9.84 -3.69 2.11
C THR A 119 10.05 -4.92 1.24
N TYR A 120 9.87 -4.72 -0.08
CA TYR A 120 10.32 -5.66 -1.11
C TYR A 120 11.34 -4.96 -2.02
N VAL A 121 11.78 -3.78 -1.62
CA VAL A 121 12.80 -3.01 -2.34
C VAL A 121 14.16 -3.44 -1.85
N ASP A 122 15.07 -3.70 -2.77
CA ASP A 122 16.45 -4.07 -2.45
C ASP A 122 17.31 -2.86 -2.09
#